data_3e7dce35943c87798b8c0dafce05415b
#
_entry.id   3e7dce35943c87798b8c0dafce05415b
#
_cell.length_a   1.000
_cell.length_b   1.000
_cell.length_c   1.000
_cell.angle_alpha   90.00
_cell.angle_beta   90.00
_cell.angle_gamma   90.00
#
_symmetry.space_group_name_H-M   'P 1'
#
loop_
_entity.id
_entity.type
_entity.pdbx_description
1 polymer ?
#
loop_
_entity_poly.entity_id
_entity_poly.type
_entity_poly.pdbx_seq_one_letter_code
_entity_poly.pdbx_strand_id
1 'polypeptide(L)'
;ARLSPDVYMLELWHGPTCAFKDVALQLLPRLLTKAAEKTAGGKTIDILVATSGDTGKAALEGFAGVPGTSITVFYPQEGVSQVQKLQMTTQEGENVGVCGVYGNFDDTQTAVKQIFTDPELKEALATQNRMFSSANSINWGRLVPQIVYYISSYCELVAAEEIELGGKINIAVPTGNFGNILAAYYAKEMGLPVHKLICASNINKVLADFIATGIYDRRREFVATSSPSMDILISSNLERLLHALTGADDCAVKDMMNRLSQDGVYEVPHTVKKTLQKQFYGGFCDEKDTATTIRDTFERYSYLMDTHTAVAYKVYRDYVAQTGDDTKTVIASTANPYKFAGSILSALTGEPALGDEFAQQRELEQLTGEPIPSQISDLDQKQVRFTKAYKREEIRAAARELLGI
;
A
#
# COMPACT_ATOMS: atom_id res chain seq x y z
N ALA A 1 -18.18 -4.65 5.53
CA ALA A 1 -19.19 -3.98 6.39
C ALA A 1 -20.06 -3.04 5.54
N ARG A 2 -21.35 -2.92 5.87
CA ARG A 2 -22.25 -1.94 5.24
C ARG A 2 -22.22 -0.65 6.03
N LEU A 3 -21.84 0.45 5.40
CA LEU A 3 -21.80 1.77 6.03
C LEU A 3 -23.13 2.52 5.86
N SER A 4 -23.72 2.44 4.68
CA SER A 4 -25.00 3.05 4.31
C SER A 4 -25.71 2.22 3.23
N PRO A 5 -26.94 2.55 2.82
CA PRO A 5 -27.63 1.78 1.77
C PRO A 5 -26.83 1.57 0.48
N ASP A 6 -25.96 2.53 0.14
CA ASP A 6 -25.23 2.52 -1.14
C ASP A 6 -23.70 2.38 -0.96
N VAL A 7 -23.20 2.26 0.28
CA VAL A 7 -21.76 2.23 0.59
C VAL A 7 -21.37 1.03 1.42
N TYR A 8 -20.39 0.29 0.93
CA TYR A 8 -19.86 -0.91 1.56
C TYR A 8 -18.35 -0.77 1.75
N MET A 9 -17.88 -1.08 2.96
CA MET A 9 -16.46 -1.05 3.31
C MET A 9 -15.88 -2.44 3.12
N LEU A 10 -14.91 -2.56 2.22
CA LEU A 10 -14.13 -3.78 2.03
C LEU A 10 -12.95 -3.76 2.99
N GLU A 11 -13.14 -4.36 4.16
CA GLU A 11 -12.15 -4.38 5.24
C GLU A 11 -11.04 -5.39 4.96
N LEU A 12 -9.90 -4.90 4.55
CA LEU A 12 -8.74 -5.71 4.12
C LEU A 12 -7.66 -5.83 5.21
N TRP A 13 -7.97 -5.47 6.45
CA TRP A 13 -7.00 -5.33 7.54
C TRP A 13 -7.18 -6.35 8.68
N HIS A 14 -7.97 -7.39 8.48
CA HIS A 14 -8.15 -8.47 9.46
C HIS A 14 -7.00 -9.51 9.46
N GLY A 15 -5.99 -9.31 8.62
CA GLY A 15 -4.81 -10.16 8.55
C GLY A 15 -3.80 -9.94 9.67
N PRO A 16 -2.69 -10.69 9.66
CA PRO A 16 -1.71 -10.71 10.77
C PRO A 16 -0.98 -9.37 11.00
N THR A 17 -0.98 -8.46 10.04
CA THR A 17 -0.30 -7.17 10.19
C THR A 17 -1.24 -5.97 10.16
N CYS A 18 -2.55 -6.23 10.17
CA CYS A 18 -3.60 -5.21 10.18
C CYS A 18 -3.55 -4.27 8.96
N ALA A 19 -3.20 -4.80 7.78
CA ALA A 19 -3.16 -4.04 6.53
C ALA A 19 -3.52 -4.91 5.31
N PHE A 20 -4.09 -4.30 4.25
CA PHE A 20 -4.48 -5.00 3.01
C PHE A 20 -3.33 -5.76 2.34
N LYS A 21 -2.11 -5.37 2.65
CA LYS A 21 -0.89 -5.95 2.10
C LYS A 21 -0.74 -7.43 2.46
N ASP A 22 -1.35 -7.86 3.57
CA ASP A 22 -1.34 -9.25 4.04
C ASP A 22 -1.92 -10.22 3.01
N VAL A 23 -2.98 -9.83 2.31
CA VAL A 23 -3.65 -10.70 1.32
C VAL A 23 -2.67 -11.20 0.26
N ALA A 24 -1.86 -10.30 -0.27
CA ALA A 24 -0.87 -10.66 -1.28
C ALA A 24 0.42 -11.25 -0.67
N LEU A 25 0.88 -10.71 0.46
CA LEU A 25 2.17 -11.09 1.03
C LEU A 25 2.15 -12.43 1.76
N GLN A 26 1.00 -12.94 2.18
CA GLN A 26 0.87 -14.32 2.65
C GLN A 26 0.96 -15.34 1.50
N LEU A 27 0.53 -14.99 0.28
CA LEU A 27 0.56 -15.87 -0.88
C LEU A 27 1.86 -15.77 -1.69
N LEU A 28 2.43 -14.57 -1.83
CA LEU A 28 3.62 -14.31 -2.65
C LEU A 28 4.80 -15.25 -2.34
N PRO A 29 5.18 -15.52 -1.08
CA PRO A 29 6.30 -16.40 -0.78
C PRO A 29 6.08 -17.80 -1.34
N ARG A 30 4.86 -18.31 -1.27
CA ARG A 30 4.49 -19.65 -1.76
C ARG A 30 4.57 -19.74 -3.29
N LEU A 31 4.11 -18.70 -3.99
CA LEU A 31 4.24 -18.61 -5.43
C LEU A 31 5.69 -18.46 -5.87
N LEU A 32 6.46 -17.65 -5.13
CA LEU A 32 7.86 -17.36 -5.45
C LEU A 32 8.73 -18.61 -5.31
N THR A 33 8.57 -19.39 -4.24
CA THR A 33 9.31 -20.64 -4.05
C THR A 33 8.99 -21.66 -5.15
N LYS A 34 7.72 -21.80 -5.52
CA LYS A 34 7.32 -22.68 -6.63
C LYS A 34 7.82 -22.22 -7.99
N ALA A 35 7.89 -20.92 -8.21
CA ALA A 35 8.52 -20.36 -9.42
C ALA A 35 10.03 -20.61 -9.42
N ALA A 36 10.72 -20.42 -8.29
CA ALA A 36 12.16 -20.62 -8.17
C ALA A 36 12.57 -22.08 -8.41
N GLU A 37 11.79 -23.05 -7.94
CA GLU A 37 12.00 -24.47 -8.26
C GLU A 37 12.07 -24.73 -9.78
N LYS A 38 11.21 -24.02 -10.54
CA LYS A 38 11.10 -24.23 -12.00
C LYS A 38 12.09 -23.39 -12.82
N THR A 39 12.40 -22.18 -12.37
CA THR A 39 13.09 -21.18 -13.20
C THR A 39 14.47 -20.79 -12.67
N ALA A 40 14.73 -21.01 -11.38
CA ALA A 40 15.96 -20.56 -10.72
C ALA A 40 16.85 -21.73 -10.25
N GLY A 41 16.58 -22.97 -10.67
CA GLY A 41 17.40 -24.13 -10.32
C GLY A 41 17.45 -24.42 -8.81
N GLY A 42 16.39 -24.09 -8.07
CA GLY A 42 16.32 -24.31 -6.61
C GLY A 42 17.17 -23.35 -5.78
N LYS A 43 17.51 -22.17 -6.32
CA LYS A 43 18.23 -21.14 -5.57
C LYS A 43 17.40 -20.61 -4.42
N THR A 44 18.06 -20.29 -3.31
CA THR A 44 17.46 -19.49 -2.22
C THR A 44 17.23 -18.07 -2.70
N ILE A 45 16.05 -17.53 -2.43
CA ILE A 45 15.65 -16.19 -2.83
C ILE A 45 15.80 -15.22 -1.66
N ASP A 46 16.71 -14.27 -1.80
CA ASP A 46 16.94 -13.21 -0.82
C ASP A 46 16.09 -11.98 -1.16
N ILE A 47 15.09 -11.75 -0.33
CA ILE A 47 14.16 -10.63 -0.49
C ILE A 47 14.71 -9.41 0.23
N LEU A 48 14.91 -8.32 -0.50
CA LEU A 48 15.23 -7.02 0.10
C LEU A 48 14.02 -6.09 -0.05
N VAL A 49 13.68 -5.41 1.03
CA VAL A 49 12.55 -4.47 1.07
C VAL A 49 13.00 -3.17 1.71
N ALA A 50 12.83 -2.05 1.01
CA ALA A 50 12.78 -0.73 1.62
C ALA A 50 11.33 -0.41 1.98
N THR A 51 11.09 0.05 3.18
CA THR A 51 9.72 0.31 3.66
C THR A 51 9.63 1.59 4.47
N SER A 52 8.45 2.24 4.41
CA SER A 52 8.04 3.29 5.34
C SER A 52 7.14 2.77 6.48
N GLY A 53 7.01 1.43 6.63
CA GLY A 53 6.21 0.81 7.70
C GLY A 53 5.50 -0.47 7.25
N ASP A 54 4.23 -0.38 6.86
CA ASP A 54 3.33 -1.51 6.60
C ASP A 54 3.85 -2.58 5.64
N THR A 55 4.49 -2.17 4.53
CA THR A 55 4.99 -3.14 3.54
C THR A 55 6.08 -4.01 4.12
N GLY A 56 6.97 -3.44 4.92
CA GLY A 56 8.05 -4.20 5.57
C GLY A 56 7.51 -5.23 6.54
N LYS A 57 6.60 -4.82 7.42
CA LYS A 57 5.99 -5.76 8.39
C LYS A 57 5.22 -6.87 7.68
N ALA A 58 4.38 -6.55 6.71
CA ALA A 58 3.61 -7.56 5.99
C ALA A 58 4.51 -8.54 5.20
N ALA A 59 5.63 -8.05 4.65
CA ALA A 59 6.60 -8.90 3.98
C ALA A 59 7.35 -9.81 4.97
N LEU A 60 7.80 -9.27 6.11
CA LEU A 60 8.44 -10.07 7.17
C LEU A 60 7.52 -11.20 7.61
N GLU A 61 6.25 -10.90 7.89
CA GLU A 61 5.26 -11.88 8.32
C GLU A 61 5.03 -12.97 7.27
N GLY A 62 4.87 -12.59 6.01
CA GLY A 62 4.60 -13.52 4.94
C GLY A 62 5.77 -14.46 4.62
N PHE A 63 7.02 -13.96 4.72
CA PHE A 63 8.24 -14.72 4.42
C PHE A 63 8.82 -15.46 5.64
N ALA A 64 8.41 -15.12 6.86
CA ALA A 64 8.93 -15.77 8.07
C ALA A 64 8.72 -17.29 8.01
N GLY A 65 9.82 -18.04 8.21
CA GLY A 65 9.80 -19.51 8.20
C GLY A 65 9.52 -20.16 6.85
N VAL A 66 9.50 -19.43 5.73
CA VAL A 66 9.29 -20.02 4.38
C VAL A 66 10.60 -20.59 3.86
N PRO A 67 10.70 -21.92 3.64
CA PRO A 67 11.92 -22.56 3.15
C PRO A 67 12.34 -22.02 1.78
N GLY A 68 13.67 -21.91 1.57
CA GLY A 68 14.22 -21.41 0.31
C GLY A 68 14.11 -19.89 0.12
N THR A 69 13.74 -19.16 1.19
CA THR A 69 13.72 -17.70 1.19
C THR A 69 14.46 -17.12 2.39
N SER A 70 15.04 -15.94 2.23
CA SER A 70 15.37 -15.05 3.34
C SER A 70 14.84 -13.65 3.05
N ILE A 71 14.56 -12.88 4.09
CA ILE A 71 14.06 -11.51 3.93
C ILE A 71 14.82 -10.55 4.81
N THR A 72 15.27 -9.44 4.23
CA THR A 72 15.84 -8.31 4.97
C THR A 72 15.06 -7.04 4.66
N VAL A 73 14.56 -6.42 5.72
CA VAL A 73 13.80 -5.16 5.65
C VAL A 73 14.66 -4.02 6.15
N PHE A 74 14.75 -2.98 5.34
CA PHE A 74 15.39 -1.71 5.69
C PHE A 74 14.30 -0.65 5.90
N TYR A 75 14.34 0.04 7.04
CA TYR A 75 13.38 1.08 7.37
C TYR A 75 14.09 2.35 7.83
N PRO A 76 13.60 3.56 7.53
CA PRO A 76 14.19 4.79 8.04
C PRO A 76 13.93 4.90 9.54
N GLN A 77 14.94 5.34 10.30
CA GLN A 77 14.78 5.59 11.74
C GLN A 77 13.79 6.71 12.05
N GLU A 78 13.63 7.63 11.11
CA GLU A 78 12.71 8.75 11.18
C GLU A 78 11.51 8.53 10.24
N GLY A 79 10.31 8.93 10.67
CA GLY A 79 9.10 8.85 9.83
C GLY A 79 8.38 7.50 9.80
N VAL A 80 8.79 6.53 10.64
CA VAL A 80 8.04 5.28 10.89
C VAL A 80 7.44 5.37 12.29
N SER A 81 6.16 5.02 12.45
CA SER A 81 5.50 5.04 13.74
C SER A 81 6.10 4.02 14.72
N GLN A 82 5.94 4.26 16.02
CA GLN A 82 6.45 3.35 17.05
C GLN A 82 5.82 1.96 16.92
N VAL A 83 4.52 1.89 16.66
CA VAL A 83 3.80 0.64 16.41
C VAL A 83 4.40 -0.10 15.22
N GLN A 84 4.57 0.56 14.07
CA GLN A 84 5.14 -0.05 12.88
C GLN A 84 6.60 -0.49 13.09
N LYS A 85 7.40 0.31 13.81
CA LYS A 85 8.78 -0.03 14.16
C LYS A 85 8.83 -1.28 15.03
N LEU A 86 8.01 -1.37 16.07
CA LEU A 86 7.94 -2.56 16.94
C LEU A 86 7.39 -3.77 16.17
N GLN A 87 6.38 -3.60 15.32
CA GLN A 87 5.92 -4.69 14.46
C GLN A 87 7.06 -5.34 13.65
N MET A 88 8.01 -4.55 13.17
CA MET A 88 9.18 -5.07 12.42
C MET A 88 10.28 -5.60 13.35
N THR A 89 10.67 -4.81 14.37
CA THR A 89 11.85 -5.12 15.20
C THR A 89 11.61 -6.27 16.19
N THR A 90 10.37 -6.64 16.44
CA THR A 90 9.99 -7.81 17.25
C THR A 90 9.66 -9.05 16.42
N GLN A 91 9.77 -8.98 15.07
CA GLN A 91 9.42 -10.07 14.17
C GLN A 91 10.19 -11.36 14.50
N GLU A 92 9.46 -12.46 14.62
CA GLU A 92 10.03 -13.79 14.81
C GLU A 92 10.38 -14.46 13.47
N GLY A 93 11.26 -15.46 13.52
CA GLY A 93 11.73 -16.22 12.36
C GLY A 93 13.26 -16.24 12.28
N GLU A 94 13.82 -17.32 11.72
CA GLU A 94 15.26 -17.49 11.56
C GLU A 94 15.76 -16.89 10.23
N ASN A 95 14.89 -16.78 9.25
CA ASN A 95 15.17 -16.29 7.90
C ASN A 95 14.81 -14.81 7.70
N VAL A 96 14.58 -14.07 8.79
CA VAL A 96 14.20 -12.65 8.76
C VAL A 96 15.30 -11.76 9.33
N GLY A 97 15.54 -10.61 8.70
CA GLY A 97 16.45 -9.56 9.14
C GLY A 97 15.78 -8.19 9.04
N VAL A 98 16.04 -7.34 10.03
CA VAL A 98 15.51 -5.97 10.05
C VAL A 98 16.64 -5.00 10.39
N CYS A 99 16.74 -3.93 9.64
CA CYS A 99 17.81 -2.96 9.74
C CYS A 99 17.28 -1.53 9.66
N GLY A 100 17.59 -0.72 10.65
CA GLY A 100 17.33 0.71 10.62
C GLY A 100 18.32 1.44 9.72
N VAL A 101 17.89 2.51 9.08
CA VAL A 101 18.71 3.41 8.27
C VAL A 101 18.59 4.81 8.81
N TYR A 102 19.70 5.46 9.15
CA TYR A 102 19.69 6.88 9.49
C TYR A 102 19.40 7.71 8.24
N GLY A 103 18.30 8.44 8.23
CA GLY A 103 17.78 9.20 7.12
C GLY A 103 16.28 8.96 6.91
N ASN A 104 15.77 9.43 5.78
CA ASN A 104 14.38 9.30 5.38
C ASN A 104 14.12 8.05 4.50
N PHE A 105 12.89 7.90 4.04
CA PHE A 105 12.51 6.77 3.18
C PHE A 105 13.23 6.76 1.82
N ASP A 106 13.48 7.93 1.22
CA ASP A 106 14.19 8.01 -0.08
C ASP A 106 15.65 7.58 0.05
N ASP A 107 16.30 7.90 1.18
CA ASP A 107 17.64 7.41 1.50
C ASP A 107 17.67 5.89 1.61
N THR A 108 16.71 5.33 2.34
CA THR A 108 16.54 3.88 2.51
C THR A 108 16.29 3.18 1.17
N GLN A 109 15.39 3.74 0.35
CA GLN A 109 15.08 3.18 -0.97
C GLN A 109 16.27 3.23 -1.92
N THR A 110 17.02 4.33 -1.90
CA THR A 110 18.23 4.51 -2.72
C THR A 110 19.29 3.50 -2.32
N ALA A 111 19.52 3.31 -1.03
CA ALA A 111 20.47 2.33 -0.52
C ALA A 111 20.11 0.90 -0.95
N VAL A 112 18.85 0.49 -0.82
CA VAL A 112 18.40 -0.83 -1.26
C VAL A 112 18.54 -1.01 -2.78
N LYS A 113 18.26 0.02 -3.58
CA LYS A 113 18.50 -0.02 -5.04
C LYS A 113 19.97 -0.22 -5.38
N GLN A 114 20.89 0.41 -4.63
CA GLN A 114 22.33 0.21 -4.79
C GLN A 114 22.74 -1.24 -4.53
N ILE A 115 22.21 -1.87 -3.47
CA ILE A 115 22.46 -3.29 -3.19
C ILE A 115 21.98 -4.16 -4.35
N PHE A 116 20.77 -3.92 -4.86
CA PHE A 116 20.22 -4.68 -5.99
C PHE A 116 21.07 -4.59 -7.27
N THR A 117 21.77 -3.50 -7.47
CA THR A 117 22.59 -3.26 -8.68
C THR A 117 24.06 -3.63 -8.49
N ASP A 118 24.50 -3.92 -7.26
CA ASP A 118 25.87 -4.24 -6.93
C ASP A 118 26.32 -5.62 -7.52
N PRO A 119 27.26 -5.64 -8.46
CA PRO A 119 27.69 -6.88 -9.11
C PRO A 119 28.45 -7.82 -8.16
N GLU A 120 29.22 -7.28 -7.22
CA GLU A 120 30.00 -8.10 -6.26
C GLU A 120 29.07 -8.83 -5.27
N LEU A 121 28.02 -8.16 -4.80
CA LEU A 121 27.03 -8.78 -3.94
C LEU A 121 26.23 -9.87 -4.69
N LYS A 122 25.88 -9.63 -5.94
CA LYS A 122 25.21 -10.63 -6.80
C LYS A 122 26.08 -11.86 -7.02
N GLU A 123 27.37 -11.66 -7.30
CA GLU A 123 28.32 -12.74 -7.48
C GLU A 123 28.52 -13.55 -6.20
N ALA A 124 28.69 -12.86 -5.06
CA ALA A 124 28.83 -13.52 -3.76
C ALA A 124 27.59 -14.38 -3.42
N LEU A 125 26.37 -13.90 -3.69
CA LEU A 125 25.15 -14.70 -3.53
C LEU A 125 25.12 -15.87 -4.50
N ALA A 126 25.49 -15.65 -5.75
CA ALA A 126 25.48 -16.72 -6.78
C ALA A 126 26.40 -17.88 -6.43
N THR A 127 27.58 -17.61 -5.80
CA THR A 127 28.49 -18.67 -5.31
C THR A 127 27.88 -19.54 -4.21
N GLN A 128 26.89 -18.99 -3.48
CA GLN A 128 26.14 -19.70 -2.44
C GLN A 128 24.81 -20.29 -2.94
N ASN A 129 24.58 -20.34 -4.24
CA ASN A 129 23.32 -20.76 -4.86
C ASN A 129 22.11 -19.90 -4.41
N ARG A 130 22.32 -18.58 -4.31
CA ARG A 130 21.33 -17.59 -3.86
C ARG A 130 21.13 -16.50 -4.91
N MET A 131 20.01 -15.78 -4.85
CA MET A 131 19.74 -14.63 -5.73
C MET A 131 18.81 -13.61 -5.10
N PHE A 132 18.96 -12.35 -5.47
CA PHE A 132 18.06 -11.29 -5.02
C PHE A 132 16.68 -11.36 -5.68
N SER A 133 15.67 -10.98 -4.92
CA SER A 133 14.34 -10.62 -5.42
C SER A 133 13.73 -9.53 -4.53
N SER A 134 12.59 -8.99 -4.94
CA SER A 134 11.90 -7.92 -4.23
C SER A 134 10.45 -8.30 -3.93
N ALA A 135 9.97 -7.90 -2.76
CA ALA A 135 8.56 -7.98 -2.38
C ALA A 135 7.85 -6.62 -2.46
N ASN A 136 8.40 -5.63 -3.15
CA ASN A 136 7.78 -4.32 -3.32
C ASN A 136 6.55 -4.40 -4.25
N SER A 137 5.74 -3.33 -4.29
CA SER A 137 4.46 -3.30 -5.01
C SER A 137 4.55 -3.54 -6.51
N ILE A 138 5.73 -3.38 -7.12
CA ILE A 138 5.98 -3.71 -8.54
C ILE A 138 6.01 -5.22 -8.82
N ASN A 139 6.19 -6.07 -7.80
CA ASN A 139 6.16 -7.51 -7.98
C ASN A 139 4.75 -7.96 -8.39
N TRP A 140 4.65 -8.65 -9.53
CA TRP A 140 3.37 -9.15 -10.06
C TRP A 140 2.63 -10.06 -9.06
N GLY A 141 3.37 -10.88 -8.31
CA GLY A 141 2.81 -11.74 -7.26
C GLY A 141 2.19 -10.96 -6.08
N ARG A 142 2.44 -9.64 -5.99
CA ARG A 142 1.73 -8.75 -5.06
C ARG A 142 0.45 -8.18 -5.64
N LEU A 143 0.35 -8.08 -6.94
CA LEU A 143 -0.82 -7.51 -7.61
C LEU A 143 -1.92 -8.54 -7.82
N VAL A 144 -1.57 -9.70 -8.38
CA VAL A 144 -2.53 -10.74 -8.78
C VAL A 144 -3.47 -11.17 -7.64
N PRO A 145 -2.98 -11.45 -6.42
CA PRO A 145 -3.88 -11.87 -5.34
C PRO A 145 -4.93 -10.82 -4.95
N GLN A 146 -4.65 -9.55 -5.23
CA GLN A 146 -5.56 -8.46 -4.92
C GLN A 146 -6.81 -8.43 -5.82
N ILE A 147 -6.75 -9.04 -7.00
CA ILE A 147 -7.91 -9.18 -7.90
C ILE A 147 -9.03 -9.97 -7.20
N VAL A 148 -8.65 -10.97 -6.40
CA VAL A 148 -9.58 -11.91 -5.77
C VAL A 148 -10.56 -11.21 -4.85
N TYR A 149 -10.12 -10.29 -4.01
CA TYR A 149 -11.02 -9.66 -3.04
C TYR A 149 -12.04 -8.70 -3.68
N TYR A 150 -11.77 -8.16 -4.86
CA TYR A 150 -12.76 -7.37 -5.61
C TYR A 150 -13.84 -8.27 -6.21
N ILE A 151 -13.45 -9.44 -6.73
CA ILE A 151 -14.42 -10.42 -7.21
C ILE A 151 -15.24 -10.97 -6.03
N SER A 152 -14.58 -11.30 -4.91
CA SER A 152 -15.25 -11.77 -3.70
C SER A 152 -16.26 -10.74 -3.18
N SER A 153 -15.88 -9.47 -3.07
CA SER A 153 -16.78 -8.43 -2.57
C SER A 153 -18.02 -8.25 -3.46
N TYR A 154 -17.86 -8.37 -4.77
CA TYR A 154 -18.98 -8.36 -5.71
C TYR A 154 -19.92 -9.56 -5.49
N CYS A 155 -19.33 -10.76 -5.36
CA CYS A 155 -20.11 -11.98 -5.11
C CYS A 155 -20.87 -11.91 -3.77
N GLU A 156 -20.27 -11.32 -2.75
CA GLU A 156 -20.91 -11.10 -1.45
C GLU A 156 -22.10 -10.13 -1.56
N LEU A 157 -21.98 -9.05 -2.33
CA LEU A 157 -23.09 -8.13 -2.57
C LEU A 157 -24.25 -8.80 -3.32
N VAL A 158 -23.95 -9.65 -4.29
CA VAL A 158 -24.99 -10.45 -4.99
C VAL A 158 -25.63 -11.46 -4.05
N ALA A 159 -24.82 -12.19 -3.25
CA ALA A 159 -25.32 -13.17 -2.30
C ALA A 159 -26.18 -12.57 -1.17
N ALA A 160 -25.89 -11.32 -0.79
CA ALA A 160 -26.67 -10.55 0.16
C ALA A 160 -27.90 -9.84 -0.47
N GLU A 161 -28.18 -10.09 -1.74
CA GLU A 161 -29.28 -9.45 -2.50
C GLU A 161 -29.20 -7.91 -2.54
N GLU A 162 -28.01 -7.35 -2.31
CA GLU A 162 -27.77 -5.91 -2.37
C GLU A 162 -27.70 -5.40 -3.82
N ILE A 163 -27.27 -6.25 -4.75
CA ILE A 163 -27.28 -6.02 -6.20
C ILE A 163 -27.73 -7.29 -6.93
N GLU A 164 -28.31 -7.12 -8.11
CA GLU A 164 -28.56 -8.24 -9.02
C GLU A 164 -27.27 -8.69 -9.70
N LEU A 165 -27.18 -9.97 -10.09
CA LEU A 165 -26.06 -10.47 -10.88
C LEU A 165 -25.96 -9.71 -12.21
N GLY A 166 -24.79 -9.13 -12.49
CA GLY A 166 -24.57 -8.23 -13.62
C GLY A 166 -24.81 -6.75 -13.30
N GLY A 167 -25.36 -6.44 -12.12
CA GLY A 167 -25.49 -5.07 -11.61
C GLY A 167 -24.12 -4.42 -11.46
N LYS A 168 -23.99 -3.15 -11.83
CA LYS A 168 -22.72 -2.42 -11.77
C LYS A 168 -22.44 -1.91 -10.36
N ILE A 169 -21.16 -1.87 -9.99
CA ILE A 169 -20.67 -1.23 -8.78
C ILE A 169 -19.60 -0.20 -9.10
N ASN A 170 -19.43 0.78 -8.23
CA ASN A 170 -18.22 1.60 -8.18
C ASN A 170 -17.24 0.98 -7.20
N ILE A 171 -15.94 1.23 -7.40
CA ILE A 171 -14.89 0.85 -6.47
C ILE A 171 -14.04 2.09 -6.17
N ALA A 172 -14.00 2.50 -4.90
CA ALA A 172 -13.16 3.60 -4.43
C ALA A 172 -11.94 3.06 -3.68
N VAL A 173 -10.75 3.57 -4.03
CA VAL A 173 -9.48 3.03 -3.51
C VAL A 173 -8.57 4.17 -3.07
N PRO A 174 -8.11 4.18 -1.80
CA PRO A 174 -7.03 5.07 -1.39
C PRO A 174 -5.75 4.64 -2.11
N THR A 175 -5.19 5.55 -2.92
CA THR A 175 -4.22 5.16 -3.94
C THR A 175 -2.89 5.89 -3.78
N GLY A 176 -1.82 5.10 -3.63
CA GLY A 176 -0.42 5.55 -3.74
C GLY A 176 0.25 4.91 -4.95
N ASN A 177 0.91 3.76 -4.77
CA ASN A 177 1.64 3.05 -5.82
C ASN A 177 0.78 2.35 -6.90
N PHE A 178 -0.50 2.66 -6.96
CA PHE A 178 -1.48 2.20 -7.96
C PHE A 178 -1.72 0.68 -8.02
N GLY A 179 -1.11 -0.13 -7.15
CA GLY A 179 -1.24 -1.59 -7.17
C GLY A 179 -2.65 -2.06 -6.88
N ASN A 180 -3.26 -1.55 -5.83
CA ASN A 180 -4.59 -1.94 -5.37
C ASN A 180 -5.69 -1.58 -6.41
N ILE A 181 -5.75 -0.32 -6.86
CA ILE A 181 -6.74 0.09 -7.86
C ILE A 181 -6.50 -0.57 -9.23
N LEU A 182 -5.25 -0.89 -9.58
CA LEU A 182 -4.93 -1.64 -10.78
C LEU A 182 -5.46 -3.08 -10.71
N ALA A 183 -5.48 -3.69 -9.53
CA ALA A 183 -6.12 -4.99 -9.34
C ALA A 183 -7.64 -4.91 -9.57
N ALA A 184 -8.30 -3.83 -9.13
CA ALA A 184 -9.70 -3.57 -9.45
C ALA A 184 -9.92 -3.35 -10.96
N TYR A 185 -8.99 -2.65 -11.62
CA TYR A 185 -9.01 -2.50 -13.08
C TYR A 185 -8.89 -3.85 -13.79
N TYR A 186 -7.98 -4.72 -13.37
CA TYR A 186 -7.88 -6.06 -13.96
C TYR A 186 -9.12 -6.92 -13.67
N ALA A 187 -9.73 -6.82 -12.49
CA ALA A 187 -11.00 -7.49 -12.22
C ALA A 187 -12.08 -7.03 -13.22
N LYS A 188 -12.16 -5.72 -13.52
CA LYS A 188 -13.04 -5.17 -14.54
C LYS A 188 -12.75 -5.71 -15.93
N GLU A 189 -11.49 -5.75 -16.36
CA GLU A 189 -11.09 -6.31 -17.66
C GLU A 189 -11.37 -7.82 -17.75
N MET A 190 -11.40 -8.54 -16.62
CA MET A 190 -11.81 -9.94 -16.52
C MET A 190 -13.34 -10.13 -16.57
N GLY A 191 -14.11 -9.06 -16.59
CA GLY A 191 -15.57 -9.09 -16.74
C GLY A 191 -16.36 -8.70 -15.49
N LEU A 192 -15.70 -8.29 -14.37
CA LEU A 192 -16.42 -7.77 -13.21
C LEU A 192 -17.19 -6.49 -13.61
N PRO A 193 -18.49 -6.38 -13.29
CA PRO A 193 -19.30 -5.22 -13.70
C PRO A 193 -18.97 -3.95 -12.90
N VAL A 194 -17.81 -3.36 -13.15
CA VAL A 194 -17.40 -2.10 -12.52
C VAL A 194 -17.79 -0.92 -13.38
N HIS A 195 -18.61 -0.01 -12.83
CA HIS A 195 -18.98 1.24 -13.50
C HIS A 195 -17.82 2.22 -13.49
N LYS A 196 -17.37 2.63 -12.30
CA LYS A 196 -16.29 3.62 -12.12
C LYS A 196 -15.25 3.15 -11.11
N LEU A 197 -13.98 3.39 -11.41
CA LEU A 197 -12.86 3.27 -10.49
C LEU A 197 -12.52 4.65 -9.93
N ILE A 198 -12.70 4.85 -8.63
CA ILE A 198 -12.47 6.13 -7.96
C ILE A 198 -11.10 6.09 -7.31
N CYS A 199 -10.16 6.81 -7.91
CA CYS A 199 -8.78 6.93 -7.44
C CYS A 199 -8.68 8.10 -6.47
N ALA A 200 -8.55 7.80 -5.18
CA ALA A 200 -8.45 8.79 -4.14
C ALA A 200 -6.98 9.07 -3.79
N SER A 201 -6.61 10.34 -3.81
CA SER A 201 -5.29 10.84 -3.38
C SER A 201 -5.42 11.66 -2.10
N ASN A 202 -4.36 11.72 -1.30
CA ASN A 202 -4.22 12.78 -0.29
C ASN A 202 -3.71 14.08 -0.95
N ILE A 203 -3.16 15.01 -0.18
CA ILE A 203 -2.64 16.28 -0.71
C ILE A 203 -1.54 16.09 -1.78
N ASN A 204 -0.83 14.93 -1.77
CA ASN A 204 0.09 14.52 -2.82
C ASN A 204 -0.69 14.00 -4.04
N LYS A 205 -1.51 14.85 -4.65
CA LYS A 205 -2.57 14.54 -5.60
C LYS A 205 -2.11 14.32 -7.05
N VAL A 206 -0.90 13.83 -7.27
CA VAL A 206 -0.33 13.62 -8.61
C VAL A 206 -1.22 12.73 -9.48
N LEU A 207 -1.82 11.67 -8.90
CA LEU A 207 -2.72 10.76 -9.61
C LEU A 207 -4.08 11.40 -9.93
N ALA A 208 -4.66 12.15 -9.00
CA ALA A 208 -5.92 12.86 -9.23
C ALA A 208 -5.77 13.88 -10.37
N ASP A 209 -4.70 14.68 -10.35
CA ASP A 209 -4.40 15.64 -11.41
C ASP A 209 -4.14 14.93 -12.74
N PHE A 210 -3.39 13.82 -12.74
CA PHE A 210 -3.14 13.02 -13.93
C PHE A 210 -4.44 12.49 -14.57
N ILE A 211 -5.35 11.93 -13.79
CA ILE A 211 -6.63 11.42 -14.30
C ILE A 211 -7.47 12.56 -14.89
N ALA A 212 -7.48 13.72 -14.25
CA ALA A 212 -8.22 14.88 -14.72
C ALA A 212 -7.63 15.50 -15.99
N THR A 213 -6.31 15.61 -16.08
CA THR A 213 -5.65 16.39 -17.12
C THR A 213 -5.01 15.54 -18.24
N GLY A 214 -4.63 14.30 -17.95
CA GLY A 214 -3.77 13.48 -18.80
C GLY A 214 -2.28 13.83 -18.69
N ILE A 215 -1.93 14.75 -17.79
CA ILE A 215 -0.56 15.19 -17.54
C ILE A 215 -0.10 14.65 -16.20
N TYR A 216 0.96 13.84 -16.20
CA TYR A 216 1.63 13.39 -14.99
C TYR A 216 2.81 14.29 -14.69
N ASP A 217 2.75 15.05 -13.59
CA ASP A 217 3.79 16.00 -13.20
C ASP A 217 4.23 15.76 -11.75
N ARG A 218 5.48 15.24 -11.57
CA ARG A 218 6.10 15.02 -10.26
C ARG A 218 6.85 16.22 -9.70
N ARG A 219 6.91 17.31 -10.43
CA ARG A 219 7.65 18.54 -10.07
C ARG A 219 6.83 19.38 -9.10
N ARG A 220 6.61 18.83 -7.92
CA ARG A 220 5.85 19.46 -6.83
C ARG A 220 6.49 19.13 -5.50
N GLU A 221 6.16 19.89 -4.48
CA GLU A 221 6.60 19.64 -3.13
C GLU A 221 5.98 18.33 -2.59
N PHE A 222 6.80 17.54 -1.90
CA PHE A 222 6.35 16.36 -1.17
C PHE A 222 5.84 16.78 0.21
N VAL A 223 4.66 16.33 0.59
CA VAL A 223 4.03 16.61 1.88
C VAL A 223 3.84 15.31 2.64
N ALA A 224 4.43 15.21 3.83
CA ALA A 224 4.16 14.10 4.76
C ALA A 224 2.77 14.32 5.39
N THR A 225 1.93 13.27 5.37
CA THR A 225 0.54 13.33 5.81
C THR A 225 0.20 12.26 6.85
N SER A 226 -1.02 12.32 7.40
CA SER A 226 -1.58 11.28 8.26
C SER A 226 -1.90 9.97 7.52
N SER A 227 -1.85 9.96 6.18
CA SER A 227 -2.05 8.78 5.33
C SER A 227 -0.77 8.38 4.55
N PRO A 228 0.30 7.97 5.26
CA PRO A 228 1.66 7.89 4.69
C PRO A 228 1.82 6.89 3.55
N SER A 229 0.97 5.87 3.44
CA SER A 229 1.03 4.93 2.30
C SER A 229 0.63 5.56 0.96
N MET A 230 0.06 6.76 0.99
CA MET A 230 -0.34 7.55 -0.17
C MET A 230 0.63 8.72 -0.45
N ASP A 231 1.64 8.94 0.40
CA ASP A 231 2.65 9.98 0.25
C ASP A 231 3.65 9.58 -0.85
N ILE A 232 3.28 9.87 -2.09
CA ILE A 232 4.11 9.54 -3.25
C ILE A 232 4.07 10.66 -4.29
N LEU A 233 5.15 10.83 -5.02
CA LEU A 233 5.21 11.65 -6.24
C LEU A 233 5.40 10.81 -7.51
N ILE A 234 5.82 9.54 -7.36
CA ILE A 234 5.95 8.57 -8.45
C ILE A 234 5.15 7.33 -8.09
N SER A 235 4.17 7.00 -8.92
CA SER A 235 3.29 5.84 -8.74
C SER A 235 3.78 4.66 -9.57
N SER A 236 4.35 3.65 -8.92
CA SER A 236 5.17 2.62 -9.55
C SER A 236 4.41 1.64 -10.46
N ASN A 237 3.10 1.45 -10.28
CA ASN A 237 2.31 0.53 -11.13
C ASN A 237 1.47 1.24 -12.20
N LEU A 238 1.51 2.57 -12.25
CA LEU A 238 0.75 3.32 -13.24
C LEU A 238 1.17 2.99 -14.68
N GLU A 239 2.47 2.71 -14.90
CA GLU A 239 2.98 2.30 -16.22
C GLU A 239 2.27 1.06 -16.77
N ARG A 240 1.79 0.14 -15.91
CA ARG A 240 1.02 -1.03 -16.33
C ARG A 240 -0.36 -0.66 -16.88
N LEU A 241 -1.00 0.35 -16.26
CA LEU A 241 -2.24 0.91 -16.81
C LEU A 241 -1.97 1.60 -18.15
N LEU A 242 -0.91 2.41 -18.25
CA LEU A 242 -0.52 3.08 -19.49
C LEU A 242 -0.30 2.07 -20.61
N HIS A 243 0.41 0.98 -20.33
CA HIS A 243 0.63 -0.11 -21.30
C HIS A 243 -0.71 -0.69 -21.78
N ALA A 244 -1.65 -0.95 -20.88
CA ALA A 244 -2.97 -1.46 -21.27
C ALA A 244 -3.77 -0.44 -22.10
N LEU A 245 -3.76 0.85 -21.69
CA LEU A 245 -4.52 1.90 -22.37
C LEU A 245 -3.93 2.34 -23.72
N THR A 246 -2.63 2.10 -23.95
CA THR A 246 -1.98 2.34 -25.25
C THR A 246 -2.11 1.17 -26.23
N GLY A 247 -2.80 0.09 -25.85
CA GLY A 247 -2.91 -1.11 -26.67
C GLY A 247 -1.62 -1.93 -26.70
N ALA A 248 -0.91 -1.97 -25.58
CA ALA A 248 0.37 -2.66 -25.38
C ALA A 248 1.53 -2.05 -26.21
N ASP A 249 1.52 -0.74 -26.41
CA ASP A 249 2.63 -0.01 -27.05
C ASP A 249 3.74 0.27 -26.02
N ASP A 250 4.73 -0.63 -25.99
CA ASP A 250 5.88 -0.54 -25.10
C ASP A 250 6.81 0.65 -25.44
N CYS A 251 6.88 1.06 -26.70
CA CYS A 251 7.66 2.23 -27.13
C CYS A 251 7.05 3.52 -26.57
N ALA A 252 5.74 3.67 -26.66
CA ALA A 252 5.04 4.82 -26.11
C ALA A 252 5.19 4.89 -24.58
N VAL A 253 5.06 3.75 -23.88
CA VAL A 253 5.24 3.70 -22.43
C VAL A 253 6.68 4.04 -22.04
N LYS A 254 7.67 3.50 -22.74
CA LYS A 254 9.09 3.79 -22.53
C LYS A 254 9.40 5.28 -22.70
N ASP A 255 8.84 5.93 -23.73
CA ASP A 255 9.02 7.37 -23.96
C ASP A 255 8.44 8.18 -22.79
N MET A 256 7.22 7.86 -22.33
CA MET A 256 6.60 8.51 -21.17
C MET A 256 7.43 8.34 -19.90
N MET A 257 7.96 7.14 -19.62
CA MET A 257 8.80 6.88 -18.45
C MET A 257 10.16 7.60 -18.54
N ASN A 258 10.74 7.71 -19.73
CA ASN A 258 11.96 8.49 -19.96
C ASN A 258 11.73 9.98 -19.68
N ARG A 259 10.64 10.56 -20.17
CA ARG A 259 10.26 11.96 -19.88
C ARG A 259 10.01 12.16 -18.39
N LEU A 260 9.33 11.23 -17.73
CA LEU A 260 9.13 11.30 -16.28
C LEU A 260 10.47 11.32 -15.53
N SER A 261 11.45 10.53 -15.98
CA SER A 261 12.78 10.47 -15.38
C SER A 261 13.58 11.75 -15.62
N GLN A 262 13.60 12.25 -16.86
CA GLN A 262 14.45 13.36 -17.30
C GLN A 262 13.82 14.73 -16.99
N ASP A 263 12.54 14.90 -17.36
CA ASP A 263 11.84 16.18 -17.31
C ASP A 263 10.91 16.30 -16.09
N GLY A 264 10.62 15.18 -15.42
CA GLY A 264 9.68 15.11 -14.30
C GLY A 264 8.21 15.17 -14.70
N VAL A 265 7.91 15.16 -16.02
CA VAL A 265 6.55 15.31 -16.53
C VAL A 265 6.38 14.58 -17.87
N TYR A 266 5.17 14.04 -18.09
CA TYR A 266 4.72 13.58 -19.41
C TYR A 266 3.22 13.84 -19.60
N GLU A 267 2.78 13.85 -20.83
CA GLU A 267 1.36 13.92 -21.23
C GLU A 267 1.00 12.67 -22.05
N VAL A 268 -0.16 12.09 -21.77
CA VAL A 268 -0.67 10.95 -22.53
C VAL A 268 -1.40 11.40 -23.80
N PRO A 269 -1.46 10.57 -24.86
CA PRO A 269 -2.27 10.84 -26.04
C PRO A 269 -3.75 11.09 -25.68
N HIS A 270 -4.41 11.93 -26.46
CA HIS A 270 -5.82 12.30 -26.23
C HIS A 270 -6.78 11.09 -26.16
N THR A 271 -6.52 10.04 -26.94
CA THR A 271 -7.28 8.78 -26.91
C THR A 271 -7.12 8.06 -25.59
N VAL A 272 -5.90 8.00 -25.04
CA VAL A 272 -5.60 7.42 -23.72
C VAL A 272 -6.29 8.23 -22.63
N LYS A 273 -6.19 9.57 -22.68
CA LYS A 273 -6.89 10.46 -21.74
C LYS A 273 -8.40 10.22 -21.71
N LYS A 274 -9.04 10.14 -22.88
CA LYS A 274 -10.49 9.85 -22.94
C LYS A 274 -10.84 8.49 -22.31
N THR A 275 -10.07 7.45 -22.59
CA THR A 275 -10.30 6.12 -22.04
C THR A 275 -10.07 6.11 -20.53
N LEU A 276 -9.01 6.78 -20.06
CA LEU A 276 -8.73 6.95 -18.64
C LEU A 276 -9.92 7.62 -17.92
N GLN A 277 -10.40 8.77 -18.40
CA GLN A 277 -11.50 9.51 -17.79
C GLN A 277 -12.86 8.79 -17.86
N LYS A 278 -13.05 7.95 -18.89
CA LYS A 278 -14.25 7.10 -18.97
C LYS A 278 -14.28 6.05 -17.86
N GLN A 279 -13.11 5.48 -17.49
CA GLN A 279 -13.02 4.38 -16.54
C GLN A 279 -12.74 4.84 -15.11
N PHE A 280 -11.97 5.91 -14.95
CA PHE A 280 -11.52 6.42 -13.67
C PHE A 280 -12.09 7.79 -13.35
N TYR A 281 -12.27 8.05 -12.07
CA TYR A 281 -12.42 9.37 -11.49
C TYR A 281 -11.23 9.60 -10.54
N GLY A 282 -10.61 10.76 -10.61
CA GLY A 282 -9.52 11.17 -9.71
C GLY A 282 -9.98 12.31 -8.81
N GLY A 283 -9.81 12.15 -7.51
CA GLY A 283 -10.09 13.19 -6.53
C GLY A 283 -9.05 13.19 -5.41
N PHE A 284 -9.08 14.21 -4.56
CA PHE A 284 -8.16 14.30 -3.42
C PHE A 284 -8.86 14.81 -2.17
N CYS A 285 -8.24 14.51 -1.03
CA CYS A 285 -8.67 14.94 0.29
C CYS A 285 -7.46 15.52 1.03
N ASP A 286 -7.61 16.65 1.66
CA ASP A 286 -6.58 17.24 2.52
C ASP A 286 -6.69 16.74 3.96
N GLU A 287 -5.75 17.13 4.84
CA GLU A 287 -5.69 16.69 6.24
C GLU A 287 -6.91 17.13 7.04
N LYS A 288 -7.43 18.34 6.78
CA LYS A 288 -8.62 18.86 7.48
C LYS A 288 -9.86 18.06 7.10
N ASP A 289 -10.06 17.81 5.83
CA ASP A 289 -11.17 17.02 5.33
C ASP A 289 -11.05 15.54 5.75
N THR A 290 -9.83 15.01 5.85
CA THR A 290 -9.56 13.67 6.39
C THR A 290 -10.03 13.57 7.83
N ALA A 291 -9.62 14.50 8.71
CA ALA A 291 -10.03 14.53 10.11
C ALA A 291 -11.55 14.71 10.26
N THR A 292 -12.14 15.64 9.51
CA THR A 292 -13.59 15.85 9.50
C THR A 292 -14.34 14.59 9.07
N THR A 293 -13.83 13.89 8.04
CA THR A 293 -14.46 12.67 7.52
C THR A 293 -14.42 11.54 8.56
N ILE A 294 -13.32 11.36 9.28
CA ILE A 294 -13.21 10.38 10.37
C ILE A 294 -14.25 10.67 11.45
N ARG A 295 -14.32 11.91 11.93
CA ARG A 295 -15.26 12.33 12.98
C ARG A 295 -16.71 12.13 12.55
N ASP A 296 -17.11 12.72 11.43
CA ASP A 296 -18.48 12.67 10.93
C ASP A 296 -18.96 11.23 10.71
N THR A 297 -18.04 10.36 10.23
CA THR A 297 -18.39 8.95 9.97
C THR A 297 -18.58 8.20 11.28
N PHE A 298 -17.72 8.40 12.25
CA PHE A 298 -17.86 7.77 13.56
C PHE A 298 -19.12 8.25 14.28
N GLU A 299 -19.39 9.55 14.30
CA GLU A 299 -20.60 10.12 14.93
C GLU A 299 -21.89 9.61 14.27
N ARG A 300 -21.89 9.49 12.95
CA ARG A 300 -23.11 9.13 12.20
C ARG A 300 -23.37 7.64 12.12
N TYR A 301 -22.32 6.83 11.99
CA TYR A 301 -22.43 5.41 11.67
C TYR A 301 -21.78 4.50 12.72
N SER A 302 -21.16 5.05 13.76
CA SER A 302 -20.33 4.30 14.72
C SER A 302 -19.28 3.43 14.03
N TYR A 303 -18.76 3.92 12.89
CA TYR A 303 -17.74 3.21 12.11
C TYR A 303 -16.41 3.94 12.21
N LEU A 304 -15.44 3.27 12.83
CA LEU A 304 -14.08 3.79 12.98
C LEU A 304 -13.27 3.44 11.74
N MET A 305 -12.78 4.45 11.02
CA MET A 305 -11.96 4.25 9.82
C MET A 305 -10.56 4.81 10.00
N ASP A 306 -9.58 4.20 9.32
CA ASP A 306 -8.24 4.73 9.24
C ASP A 306 -8.16 5.95 8.30
N THR A 307 -7.06 6.68 8.39
CA THR A 307 -6.83 7.91 7.63
C THR A 307 -6.87 7.72 6.11
N HIS A 308 -6.39 6.58 5.60
CA HIS A 308 -6.42 6.28 4.16
C HIS A 308 -7.85 6.00 3.69
N THR A 309 -8.59 5.23 4.46
CA THR A 309 -10.01 4.95 4.18
C THR A 309 -10.84 6.23 4.20
N ALA A 310 -10.55 7.15 5.12
CA ALA A 310 -11.21 8.45 5.19
C ALA A 310 -10.98 9.28 3.92
N VAL A 311 -9.75 9.30 3.39
CA VAL A 311 -9.45 9.94 2.10
C VAL A 311 -10.31 9.34 0.98
N ALA A 312 -10.40 8.00 0.91
CA ALA A 312 -11.20 7.35 -0.14
C ALA A 312 -12.69 7.64 -0.01
N TYR A 313 -13.23 7.63 1.21
CA TYR A 313 -14.62 7.92 1.47
C TYR A 313 -14.98 9.38 1.16
N LYS A 314 -14.12 10.34 1.51
CA LYS A 314 -14.31 11.75 1.16
C LYS A 314 -14.34 11.95 -0.36
N VAL A 315 -13.38 11.39 -1.07
CA VAL A 315 -13.31 11.50 -2.55
C VAL A 315 -14.54 10.85 -3.20
N TYR A 316 -15.02 9.72 -2.68
CA TYR A 316 -16.27 9.12 -3.11
C TYR A 316 -17.47 10.08 -2.90
N ARG A 317 -17.59 10.71 -1.73
CA ARG A 317 -18.66 11.67 -1.46
C ARG A 317 -18.64 12.85 -2.43
N ASP A 318 -17.44 13.36 -2.73
CA ASP A 318 -17.28 14.44 -3.71
C ASP A 318 -17.67 14.00 -5.11
N TYR A 319 -17.30 12.78 -5.51
CA TYR A 319 -17.72 12.18 -6.77
C TYR A 319 -19.25 12.13 -6.90
N VAL A 320 -19.93 11.59 -5.90
CA VAL A 320 -21.40 11.54 -5.89
C VAL A 320 -22.03 12.94 -5.94
N ALA A 321 -21.50 13.87 -5.15
CA ALA A 321 -21.99 15.25 -5.14
C ALA A 321 -21.83 15.96 -6.50
N GLN A 322 -20.76 15.65 -7.25
CA GLN A 322 -20.49 16.24 -8.56
C GLN A 322 -21.26 15.59 -9.70
N THR A 323 -21.52 14.27 -9.62
CA THR A 323 -22.03 13.49 -10.75
C THR A 323 -23.49 13.06 -10.57
N GLY A 324 -23.99 13.00 -9.34
CA GLY A 324 -25.29 12.42 -9.02
C GLY A 324 -25.33 10.89 -9.21
N ASP A 325 -24.17 10.22 -9.34
CA ASP A 325 -24.09 8.77 -9.51
C ASP A 325 -24.48 8.06 -8.20
N ASP A 326 -25.56 7.30 -8.24
CA ASP A 326 -26.13 6.52 -7.14
C ASP A 326 -25.75 5.03 -7.17
N THR A 327 -24.81 4.66 -8.05
CA THR A 327 -24.32 3.28 -8.16
C THR A 327 -23.69 2.84 -6.85
N LYS A 328 -24.10 1.67 -6.33
CA LYS A 328 -23.54 1.09 -5.11
C LYS A 328 -22.02 1.01 -5.18
N THR A 329 -21.37 1.45 -4.11
CA THR A 329 -19.94 1.64 -4.10
C THR A 329 -19.27 0.80 -3.01
N VAL A 330 -18.22 0.07 -3.40
CA VAL A 330 -17.29 -0.62 -2.51
C VAL A 330 -16.07 0.27 -2.28
N ILE A 331 -15.78 0.57 -1.03
CA ILE A 331 -14.60 1.35 -0.62
C ILE A 331 -13.58 0.42 0.01
N ALA A 332 -12.38 0.39 -0.54
CA ALA A 332 -11.29 -0.39 0.02
C ALA A 332 -10.79 0.23 1.34
N SER A 333 -11.10 -0.43 2.46
CA SER A 333 -10.58 -0.09 3.79
C SER A 333 -9.26 -0.84 4.01
N THR A 334 -8.15 -0.10 3.97
CA THR A 334 -6.83 -0.68 3.70
C THR A 334 -5.95 -0.91 4.92
N ALA A 335 -6.29 -0.32 6.06
CA ALA A 335 -5.55 -0.48 7.30
C ALA A 335 -6.48 -0.43 8.51
N ASN A 336 -6.05 -1.08 9.60
CA ASN A 336 -6.75 -0.98 10.86
C ASN A 336 -6.52 0.42 11.48
N PRO A 337 -7.56 1.07 12.02
CA PRO A 337 -7.49 2.39 12.64
C PRO A 337 -6.41 2.52 13.72
N TYR A 338 -6.22 1.51 14.54
CA TYR A 338 -5.25 1.52 15.64
C TYR A 338 -3.78 1.68 15.22
N LYS A 339 -3.46 1.51 13.94
CA LYS A 339 -2.12 1.82 13.40
C LYS A 339 -1.85 3.33 13.29
N PHE A 340 -2.90 4.13 13.36
CA PHE A 340 -2.89 5.59 13.23
C PHE A 340 -3.63 6.27 14.37
N ALA A 341 -3.61 5.65 15.56
CA ALA A 341 -4.42 6.04 16.72
C ALA A 341 -4.32 7.53 17.07
N GLY A 342 -3.11 8.11 17.04
CA GLY A 342 -2.92 9.53 17.33
C GLY A 342 -3.66 10.47 16.37
N SER A 343 -3.59 10.20 15.06
CA SER A 343 -4.32 10.99 14.06
C SER A 343 -5.83 10.85 14.21
N ILE A 344 -6.29 9.65 14.54
CA ILE A 344 -7.73 9.37 14.72
C ILE A 344 -8.26 9.98 16.00
N LEU A 345 -7.55 9.87 17.12
CA LEU A 345 -7.90 10.58 18.37
C LEU A 345 -8.01 12.07 18.14
N SER A 346 -7.00 12.67 17.50
CA SER A 346 -7.02 14.09 17.19
C SER A 346 -8.21 14.47 16.30
N ALA A 347 -8.58 13.61 15.36
CA ALA A 347 -9.76 13.82 14.53
C ALA A 347 -11.07 13.76 15.33
N LEU A 348 -11.21 12.80 16.24
CA LEU A 348 -12.43 12.61 17.03
C LEU A 348 -12.59 13.66 18.13
N THR A 349 -11.51 14.01 18.82
CA THR A 349 -11.56 14.95 19.96
C THR A 349 -11.44 16.42 19.54
N GLY A 350 -10.81 16.68 18.40
CA GLY A 350 -10.45 18.04 17.97
C GLY A 350 -9.18 18.58 18.62
N GLU A 351 -8.52 17.78 19.49
CA GLU A 351 -7.33 18.15 20.25
C GLU A 351 -6.14 17.27 19.84
N PRO A 352 -4.90 17.73 19.92
CA PRO A 352 -3.73 16.91 19.68
C PRO A 352 -3.68 15.70 20.61
N ALA A 353 -3.47 14.51 20.08
CA ALA A 353 -3.30 13.30 20.89
C ALA A 353 -2.03 13.38 21.73
N LEU A 354 -2.12 13.00 23.00
CA LEU A 354 -1.04 13.06 23.98
C LEU A 354 -0.46 11.67 24.25
N GLY A 355 0.75 11.63 24.81
CA GLY A 355 1.42 10.39 25.17
C GLY A 355 2.06 9.65 23.99
N ASP A 356 2.51 8.42 24.25
CA ASP A 356 3.04 7.55 23.21
C ASP A 356 1.90 6.85 22.43
N GLU A 357 2.25 6.23 21.30
CA GLU A 357 1.25 5.59 20.42
C GLU A 357 0.42 4.50 21.13
N PHE A 358 0.97 3.79 22.11
CA PHE A 358 0.23 2.77 22.87
C PHE A 358 -0.72 3.36 23.88
N ALA A 359 -0.37 4.49 24.49
CA ALA A 359 -1.29 5.26 25.31
C ALA A 359 -2.46 5.79 24.47
N GLN A 360 -2.16 6.30 23.28
CA GLN A 360 -3.16 6.76 22.31
C GLN A 360 -4.08 5.64 21.83
N GLN A 361 -3.57 4.43 21.63
CA GLN A 361 -4.40 3.24 21.30
C GLN A 361 -5.38 2.93 22.42
N ARG A 362 -4.91 2.90 23.68
CA ARG A 362 -5.78 2.64 24.85
C ARG A 362 -6.84 3.73 25.05
N GLU A 363 -6.47 4.98 24.83
CA GLU A 363 -7.42 6.10 24.88
C GLU A 363 -8.48 5.99 23.77
N LEU A 364 -8.05 5.62 22.55
CA LEU A 364 -8.97 5.40 21.42
C LEU A 364 -9.94 4.26 21.71
N GLU A 365 -9.47 3.15 22.30
CA GLU A 365 -10.33 2.04 22.72
C GLU A 365 -11.36 2.48 23.77
N GLN A 366 -10.94 3.26 24.76
CA GLN A 366 -11.85 3.81 25.77
C GLN A 366 -12.90 4.77 25.18
N LEU A 367 -12.49 5.58 24.21
CA LEU A 367 -13.38 6.56 23.59
C LEU A 367 -14.40 5.89 22.64
N THR A 368 -13.99 4.88 21.90
CA THR A 368 -14.81 4.29 20.82
C THR A 368 -15.51 3.00 21.23
N GLY A 369 -14.99 2.29 22.23
CA GLY A 369 -15.45 0.95 22.61
C GLY A 369 -15.00 -0.15 21.64
N GLU A 370 -14.26 0.19 20.57
CA GLU A 370 -13.72 -0.79 19.62
C GLU A 370 -12.43 -1.41 20.17
N PRO A 371 -12.27 -2.74 20.19
CA PRO A 371 -11.10 -3.37 20.80
C PRO A 371 -9.82 -3.18 19.97
N ILE A 372 -8.69 -3.01 20.66
CA ILE A 372 -7.38 -3.03 20.01
C ILE A 372 -7.11 -4.43 19.43
N PRO A 373 -6.76 -4.57 18.14
CA PRO A 373 -6.45 -5.88 17.55
C PRO A 373 -5.32 -6.60 18.29
N SER A 374 -5.50 -7.91 18.55
CA SER A 374 -4.50 -8.72 19.24
C SER A 374 -3.13 -8.75 18.56
N GLN A 375 -3.09 -8.49 17.25
CA GLN A 375 -1.85 -8.42 16.46
C GLN A 375 -0.95 -7.23 16.84
N ILE A 376 -1.52 -6.21 17.50
CA ILE A 376 -0.80 -4.97 17.88
C ILE A 376 -0.94 -4.60 19.35
N SER A 377 -1.86 -5.22 20.11
CA SER A 377 -2.15 -4.84 21.51
C SER A 377 -0.97 -4.98 22.45
N ASP A 378 -0.10 -5.99 22.25
CA ASP A 378 0.99 -6.34 23.17
C ASP A 378 2.39 -6.07 22.60
N LEU A 379 2.47 -5.24 21.55
CA LEU A 379 3.74 -4.99 20.87
C LEU A 379 4.79 -4.31 21.77
N ASP A 380 4.36 -3.47 22.69
CA ASP A 380 5.21 -2.79 23.68
C ASP A 380 5.81 -3.75 24.72
N GLN A 381 5.24 -4.94 24.88
CA GLN A 381 5.71 -6.00 25.78
C GLN A 381 6.62 -7.03 25.10
N LYS A 382 6.67 -7.04 23.76
CA LYS A 382 7.47 -8.01 23.01
C LYS A 382 8.97 -7.68 23.04
N GLN A 383 9.80 -8.71 23.07
CA GLN A 383 11.23 -8.56 23.00
C GLN A 383 11.67 -7.99 21.63
N VAL A 384 12.35 -6.86 21.66
CA VAL A 384 12.99 -6.29 20.46
C VAL A 384 14.17 -7.16 20.08
N ARG A 385 14.15 -7.73 18.89
CA ARG A 385 15.20 -8.61 18.35
C ARG A 385 16.22 -7.86 17.49
N PHE A 386 15.78 -6.83 16.80
CA PHE A 386 16.58 -6.11 15.81
C PHE A 386 16.79 -4.65 16.25
N THR A 387 18.01 -4.32 16.67
CA THR A 387 18.35 -2.99 17.20
C THR A 387 19.37 -2.25 16.34
N LYS A 388 19.95 -2.92 15.32
CA LYS A 388 21.00 -2.34 14.51
C LYS A 388 20.45 -1.28 13.56
N ALA A 389 21.14 -0.16 13.48
CA ALA A 389 20.89 0.90 12.51
C ALA A 389 22.22 1.37 11.91
N TYR A 390 22.22 1.70 10.64
CA TYR A 390 23.40 2.06 9.87
C TYR A 390 23.18 3.38 9.12
N LYS A 391 24.27 4.09 8.89
CA LYS A 391 24.24 5.23 7.96
C LYS A 391 24.11 4.73 6.53
N ARG A 392 23.66 5.59 5.64
CA ARG A 392 23.48 5.27 4.22
C ARG A 392 24.73 4.67 3.58
N GLU A 393 25.89 5.21 3.91
CA GLU A 393 27.19 4.77 3.37
C GLU A 393 27.58 3.36 3.87
N GLU A 394 27.06 2.92 4.99
CA GLU A 394 27.34 1.64 5.64
C GLU A 394 26.38 0.52 5.19
N ILE A 395 25.29 0.84 4.46
CA ILE A 395 24.23 -0.12 4.12
C ILE A 395 24.75 -1.28 3.28
N ARG A 396 25.76 -1.06 2.42
CA ARG A 396 26.41 -2.14 1.67
C ARG A 396 27.07 -3.17 2.61
N ALA A 397 27.79 -2.70 3.61
CA ALA A 397 28.43 -3.56 4.62
C ALA A 397 27.36 -4.24 5.50
N ALA A 398 26.34 -3.50 5.91
CA ALA A 398 25.19 -4.04 6.63
C ALA A 398 24.48 -5.16 5.86
N ALA A 399 24.30 -4.98 4.55
CA ALA A 399 23.69 -6.01 3.70
C ALA A 399 24.55 -7.28 3.65
N ARG A 400 25.88 -7.15 3.53
CA ARG A 400 26.78 -8.32 3.59
C ARG A 400 26.66 -9.08 4.90
N GLU A 401 26.68 -8.36 6.02
CA GLU A 401 26.55 -8.95 7.36
C GLU A 401 25.20 -9.68 7.50
N LEU A 402 24.10 -9.02 7.14
CA LEU A 402 22.74 -9.58 7.27
C LEU A 402 22.48 -10.77 6.32
N LEU A 403 23.12 -10.77 5.16
CA LEU A 403 23.03 -11.85 4.19
C LEU A 403 24.06 -12.97 4.44
N GLY A 404 25.04 -12.76 5.32
CA GLY A 404 26.08 -13.75 5.62
C GLY A 404 27.03 -14.00 4.43
N ILE A 405 27.39 -12.93 3.68
CA ILE A 405 28.26 -13.01 2.49
C ILE A 405 29.45 -12.07 2.55
#